data_17f2dd33d6aabafaaf71fd350e2d09f4
#
_entry.id   17f2dd33d6aabafaaf71fd350e2d09f4
#
_cell.length_a   1.000
_cell.length_b   1.000
_cell.length_c   1.000
_cell.angle_alpha   90.00
_cell.angle_beta   90.00
_cell.angle_gamma   90.00
#
_symmetry.space_group_name_H-M   'P 1'
#
loop_
_entity.id
_entity.type
_entity.pdbx_description
1 polymer ?
#
loop_
_entity_poly.entity_id
_entity_poly.type
_entity_poly.pdbx_seq_one_letter_code
_entity_poly.pdbx_strand_id
1 'polypeptide(L)'
;MKLIERTLILLKQMFKNEPRFIMGRYGRNGWATCTFNTPLTSKEIDSHFLKDTFSLPRDYKHFLTLHNGCGLFETESDLILELFPLEEMLEMSEEHHSEDGILSEGNYWIIGQIDEKWILIDKNQCTDAEDSFKKPYITVVHPSDGLDTAVALNLNFECFLERAIIAQGDYFWEWSEDTELTVTYGDVSTYEEIDETLYLEDKK
;
A
#
# COMPACT_ATOMS: atom_id res chain seq x y z
N MET A 1 -14.03 4.34 -12.45
CA MET A 1 -13.34 3.33 -11.62
C MET A 1 -12.17 4.02 -10.96
N LYS A 2 -12.03 3.90 -9.64
CA LYS A 2 -10.92 4.52 -8.90
C LYS A 2 -9.61 3.79 -9.22
N LEU A 3 -8.48 4.47 -9.04
CA LEU A 3 -7.15 3.89 -9.31
C LEU A 3 -6.96 2.58 -8.55
N ILE A 4 -7.24 2.58 -7.25
CA ILE A 4 -7.11 1.40 -6.38
C ILE A 4 -7.93 0.18 -6.89
N GLU A 5 -9.16 0.39 -7.34
CA GLU A 5 -9.99 -0.68 -7.90
C GLU A 5 -9.34 -1.30 -9.15
N ARG A 6 -8.86 -0.43 -10.04
CA ARG A 6 -8.21 -0.86 -11.27
C ARG A 6 -6.93 -1.66 -10.99
N THR A 7 -6.11 -1.15 -10.08
CA THR A 7 -4.84 -1.79 -9.69
C THR A 7 -5.09 -3.18 -9.09
N LEU A 8 -6.04 -3.29 -8.15
CA LEU A 8 -6.39 -4.58 -7.54
C LEU A 8 -7.02 -5.57 -8.53
N ILE A 9 -7.86 -5.10 -9.45
CA ILE A 9 -8.43 -5.97 -10.50
C ILE A 9 -7.31 -6.54 -11.38
N LEU A 10 -6.36 -5.71 -11.83
CA LEU A 10 -5.24 -6.16 -12.65
C LEU A 10 -4.35 -7.14 -11.90
N LEU A 11 -4.02 -6.84 -10.63
CA LEU A 11 -3.23 -7.74 -9.80
C LEU A 11 -3.90 -9.11 -9.65
N LYS A 12 -5.20 -9.14 -9.31
CA LYS A 12 -5.96 -10.39 -9.23
C LYS A 12 -6.00 -11.17 -10.53
N GLN A 13 -6.10 -10.48 -11.66
CA GLN A 13 -6.06 -11.15 -12.96
C GLN A 13 -4.69 -11.78 -13.22
N MET A 14 -3.61 -11.10 -12.84
CA MET A 14 -2.25 -11.62 -12.99
C MET A 14 -2.00 -12.88 -12.16
N PHE A 15 -2.54 -12.97 -10.95
CA PHE A 15 -2.33 -14.08 -10.01
C PHE A 15 -3.49 -15.09 -9.94
N LYS A 16 -4.46 -15.00 -10.85
CA LYS A 16 -5.73 -15.76 -10.76
C LYS A 16 -5.56 -17.27 -10.79
N ASN A 17 -4.67 -17.79 -11.64
CA ASN A 17 -4.64 -19.21 -11.97
C ASN A 17 -3.37 -19.91 -11.48
N GLU A 18 -2.32 -19.20 -11.27
CA GLU A 18 -1.00 -19.75 -10.94
C GLU A 18 -0.12 -18.72 -10.24
N PRO A 19 0.84 -19.14 -9.41
CA PRO A 19 1.86 -18.26 -8.87
C PRO A 19 2.63 -17.56 -10.00
N ARG A 20 3.13 -16.37 -9.72
CA ARG A 20 3.97 -15.59 -10.64
C ARG A 20 5.38 -15.47 -10.07
N PHE A 21 6.35 -15.57 -10.95
CA PHE A 21 7.72 -15.31 -10.55
C PHE A 21 7.92 -13.82 -10.32
N ILE A 22 8.37 -13.47 -9.12
CA ILE A 22 8.70 -12.10 -8.73
C ILE A 22 10.20 -11.96 -8.54
N MET A 23 10.69 -10.74 -8.72
CA MET A 23 12.09 -10.38 -8.47
C MET A 23 12.11 -9.33 -7.37
N GLY A 24 12.47 -9.75 -6.17
CA GLY A 24 12.67 -8.88 -5.03
C GLY A 24 14.12 -8.43 -4.88
N ARG A 25 14.31 -7.44 -4.03
CA ARG A 25 15.61 -6.90 -3.65
C ARG A 25 16.49 -7.99 -3.01
N TYR A 26 17.81 -7.83 -3.13
CA TYR A 26 18.81 -8.75 -2.57
C TYR A 26 18.68 -10.21 -3.06
N GLY A 27 18.12 -10.42 -4.26
CA GLY A 27 17.98 -11.75 -4.85
C GLY A 27 16.86 -12.59 -4.24
N ARG A 28 15.92 -11.99 -3.50
CA ARG A 28 14.68 -12.63 -3.06
C ARG A 28 13.76 -12.87 -4.24
N ASN A 29 14.04 -13.92 -5.00
CA ASN A 29 13.26 -14.26 -6.17
C ASN A 29 12.45 -15.52 -5.88
N GLY A 30 11.22 -15.56 -6.31
CA GLY A 30 10.39 -16.74 -6.06
C GLY A 30 9.06 -16.71 -6.81
N TRP A 31 8.39 -17.86 -6.77
CA TRP A 31 7.00 -17.97 -7.20
C TRP A 31 6.11 -17.48 -6.08
N ALA A 32 5.38 -16.42 -6.37
CA ALA A 32 4.53 -15.78 -5.38
C ALA A 32 3.05 -15.91 -5.71
N THR A 33 2.23 -15.81 -4.67
CA THR A 33 0.76 -15.71 -4.74
C THR A 33 0.29 -14.42 -4.09
N CYS A 34 -1.00 -14.10 -4.25
CA CYS A 34 -1.66 -13.02 -3.56
C CYS A 34 -2.96 -13.51 -2.95
N THR A 35 -3.20 -13.16 -1.71
CA THR A 35 -4.43 -13.48 -0.95
C THR A 35 -5.19 -12.21 -0.63
N PHE A 36 -6.52 -12.31 -0.60
CA PHE A 36 -7.40 -11.16 -0.36
C PHE A 36 -8.50 -11.56 0.60
N ASN A 37 -8.65 -10.83 1.68
CA ASN A 37 -9.69 -11.08 2.67
C ASN A 37 -11.06 -10.59 2.19
N THR A 38 -12.12 -11.11 2.81
CA THR A 38 -13.50 -10.71 2.54
C THR A 38 -13.70 -9.23 2.86
N PRO A 39 -14.34 -8.45 1.99
CA PRO A 39 -14.55 -7.03 2.22
C PRO A 39 -15.47 -6.74 3.41
N LEU A 40 -15.29 -5.57 4.01
CA LEU A 40 -16.20 -5.02 5.02
C LEU A 40 -17.23 -4.09 4.38
N THR A 41 -18.39 -3.98 5.01
CA THR A 41 -19.33 -2.89 4.68
C THR A 41 -18.88 -1.57 5.32
N SER A 42 -19.27 -0.44 4.73
CA SER A 42 -18.96 0.87 5.34
C SER A 42 -19.52 1.00 6.75
N LYS A 43 -20.65 0.34 7.08
CA LYS A 43 -21.23 0.36 8.41
C LYS A 43 -20.37 -0.39 9.44
N GLU A 44 -19.82 -1.54 9.06
CA GLU A 44 -18.89 -2.29 9.90
C GLU A 44 -17.65 -1.45 10.19
N ILE A 45 -17.03 -0.87 9.17
CA ILE A 45 -15.88 0.02 9.34
C ILE A 45 -16.23 1.19 10.29
N ASP A 46 -17.31 1.92 10.01
CA ASP A 46 -17.71 3.08 10.80
C ASP A 46 -18.01 2.75 12.26
N SER A 47 -18.49 1.52 12.54
CA SER A 47 -18.80 1.10 13.91
C SER A 47 -17.57 1.04 14.83
N HIS A 48 -16.39 0.84 14.29
CA HIS A 48 -15.12 0.83 15.05
C HIS A 48 -14.66 2.24 15.44
N PHE A 49 -15.07 3.28 14.68
CA PHE A 49 -14.61 4.67 14.86
C PHE A 49 -15.66 5.63 15.44
N LEU A 50 -16.78 5.11 15.95
CA LEU A 50 -17.87 5.95 16.51
C LEU A 50 -17.45 6.88 17.66
N LYS A 51 -16.36 6.57 18.35
CA LYS A 51 -15.85 7.32 19.50
C LYS A 51 -14.56 8.06 19.22
N ASP A 52 -13.97 7.83 18.07
CA ASP A 52 -12.68 8.39 17.71
C ASP A 52 -12.83 9.82 17.18
N THR A 53 -11.86 10.66 17.51
CA THR A 53 -11.71 11.99 16.92
C THR A 53 -11.11 11.96 15.52
N PHE A 54 -10.60 10.81 15.11
CA PHE A 54 -9.94 10.60 13.83
C PHE A 54 -10.77 9.68 12.94
N SER A 55 -10.89 10.05 11.67
CA SER A 55 -11.52 9.21 10.64
C SER A 55 -10.47 8.61 9.75
N LEU A 56 -10.71 7.37 9.31
CA LEU A 56 -9.86 6.72 8.32
C LEU A 56 -9.83 7.53 7.02
N PRO A 57 -8.66 7.64 6.36
CA PRO A 57 -8.55 8.21 5.04
C PRO A 57 -9.50 7.52 4.05
N ARG A 58 -10.12 8.30 3.16
CA ARG A 58 -11.15 7.79 2.25
C ARG A 58 -10.67 6.69 1.30
N ASP A 59 -9.44 6.76 0.85
CA ASP A 59 -8.85 5.76 -0.04
C ASP A 59 -8.56 4.46 0.73
N TYR A 60 -8.05 4.53 1.96
CA TYR A 60 -7.86 3.34 2.81
C TYR A 60 -9.20 2.72 3.22
N LYS A 61 -10.17 3.54 3.66
CA LYS A 61 -11.55 3.06 3.92
C LYS A 61 -12.16 2.39 2.69
N HIS A 62 -11.93 2.96 1.50
CA HIS A 62 -12.39 2.35 0.26
C HIS A 62 -11.72 1.00 0.00
N PHE A 63 -10.41 0.87 0.26
CA PHE A 63 -9.73 -0.42 0.18
C PHE A 63 -10.38 -1.46 1.08
N LEU A 64 -10.69 -1.14 2.34
CA LEU A 64 -11.36 -2.06 3.27
C LEU A 64 -12.75 -2.50 2.77
N THR A 65 -13.44 -1.68 1.98
CA THR A 65 -14.69 -2.08 1.32
C THR A 65 -14.50 -2.98 0.10
N LEU A 66 -13.28 -3.11 -0.39
CA LEU A 66 -12.91 -4.06 -1.45
C LEU A 66 -12.30 -5.32 -0.85
N HIS A 67 -11.47 -5.18 0.17
CA HIS A 67 -10.77 -6.22 0.90
C HIS A 67 -10.44 -5.78 2.32
N ASN A 68 -10.82 -6.56 3.32
CA ASN A 68 -10.42 -6.37 4.72
C ASN A 68 -9.01 -6.92 4.93
N GLY A 69 -8.02 -6.26 4.34
CA GLY A 69 -6.63 -6.72 4.33
C GLY A 69 -6.31 -7.66 3.17
N CYS A 70 -5.02 -7.87 2.92
CA CYS A 70 -4.50 -8.80 1.90
C CYS A 70 -3.04 -9.15 2.18
N GLY A 71 -2.63 -10.35 1.71
CA GLY A 71 -1.23 -10.72 1.57
C GLY A 71 -0.82 -10.65 0.12
N LEU A 72 0.23 -9.90 -0.19
CA LEU A 72 0.72 -9.73 -1.56
C LEU A 72 2.15 -10.26 -1.67
N PHE A 73 2.40 -10.99 -2.75
CA PHE A 73 3.71 -11.55 -3.05
C PHE A 73 4.19 -12.58 -2.01
N GLU A 74 3.27 -13.42 -1.56
CA GLU A 74 3.57 -14.53 -0.66
C GLU A 74 4.32 -15.62 -1.41
N THR A 75 5.52 -15.94 -0.95
CA THR A 75 6.36 -17.03 -1.44
C THR A 75 6.37 -18.20 -0.45
N GLU A 76 7.09 -19.28 -0.74
CA GLU A 76 7.22 -20.40 0.22
C GLU A 76 7.91 -20.02 1.53
N SER A 77 8.72 -18.97 1.53
CA SER A 77 9.52 -18.54 2.69
C SER A 77 9.05 -17.24 3.33
N ASP A 78 8.45 -16.34 2.56
CA ASP A 78 8.20 -14.97 2.99
C ASP A 78 6.86 -14.43 2.48
N LEU A 79 6.20 -13.60 3.30
CA LEU A 79 5.13 -12.70 2.89
C LEU A 79 5.73 -11.27 2.78
N ILE A 80 5.79 -10.74 1.55
CA ILE A 80 6.54 -9.50 1.30
C ILE A 80 5.75 -8.26 1.66
N LEU A 81 4.43 -8.25 1.38
CA LEU A 81 3.56 -7.13 1.73
C LEU A 81 2.26 -7.65 2.32
N GLU A 82 2.00 -7.29 3.56
CA GLU A 82 0.76 -7.61 4.27
C GLU A 82 0.04 -6.33 4.66
N LEU A 83 -1.24 -6.26 4.31
CA LEU A 83 -2.15 -5.25 4.84
C LEU A 83 -3.10 -5.94 5.81
N PHE A 84 -3.11 -5.48 7.04
CA PHE A 84 -3.84 -6.14 8.14
C PHE A 84 -5.36 -5.98 7.99
N PRO A 85 -6.14 -7.00 8.43
CA PRO A 85 -7.56 -6.82 8.70
C PRO A 85 -7.80 -5.67 9.68
N LEU A 86 -8.97 -5.05 9.61
CA LEU A 86 -9.28 -3.86 10.43
C LEU A 86 -9.14 -4.13 11.93
N GLU A 87 -9.58 -5.28 12.39
CA GLU A 87 -9.48 -5.69 13.80
C GLU A 87 -8.01 -5.79 14.24
N GLU A 88 -7.18 -6.44 13.45
CA GLU A 88 -5.75 -6.60 13.70
C GLU A 88 -5.02 -5.26 13.67
N MET A 89 -5.36 -4.38 12.70
CA MET A 89 -4.85 -3.01 12.63
C MET A 89 -5.11 -2.25 13.95
N LEU A 90 -6.31 -2.40 14.51
CA LEU A 90 -6.69 -1.71 15.75
C LEU A 90 -5.94 -2.31 16.96
N GLU A 91 -5.88 -3.64 17.07
CA GLU A 91 -5.16 -4.34 18.14
C GLU A 91 -3.67 -3.99 18.13
N MET A 92 -3.01 -4.11 16.97
CA MET A 92 -1.60 -3.78 16.81
C MET A 92 -1.33 -2.30 17.16
N SER A 93 -2.19 -1.40 16.71
CA SER A 93 -2.04 0.02 17.00
C SER A 93 -2.22 0.33 18.49
N GLU A 94 -3.15 -0.32 19.19
CA GLU A 94 -3.38 -0.15 20.63
C GLU A 94 -2.21 -0.71 21.44
N GLU A 95 -1.73 -1.90 21.12
CA GLU A 95 -0.59 -2.53 21.79
C GLU A 95 0.66 -1.66 21.75
N HIS A 96 0.98 -1.11 20.57
CA HIS A 96 2.20 -0.32 20.39
C HIS A 96 2.07 1.17 20.75
N HIS A 97 0.87 1.63 21.16
CA HIS A 97 0.66 2.95 21.79
C HIS A 97 0.80 2.91 23.33
N SER A 98 1.11 1.76 23.94
CA SER A 98 1.41 1.66 25.37
C SER A 98 2.64 2.52 25.74
N GLU A 99 2.81 2.83 27.04
CA GLU A 99 3.91 3.73 27.49
C GLU A 99 5.30 3.29 27.04
N ASP A 100 5.52 1.99 26.86
CA ASP A 100 6.79 1.41 26.39
C ASP A 100 6.77 1.09 24.88
N GLY A 101 5.68 1.41 24.18
CA GLY A 101 5.52 1.09 22.75
C GLY A 101 6.23 2.08 21.83
N ILE A 102 6.67 1.62 20.67
CA ILE A 102 7.34 2.43 19.64
C ILE A 102 6.49 3.62 19.18
N LEU A 103 5.15 3.54 19.26
CA LEU A 103 4.22 4.59 18.86
C LEU A 103 3.74 5.46 20.03
N SER A 104 4.33 5.33 21.23
CA SER A 104 3.89 6.04 22.44
C SER A 104 3.84 7.56 22.29
N GLU A 105 4.72 8.15 21.48
CA GLU A 105 4.79 9.58 21.21
C GLU A 105 4.01 10.03 19.97
N GLY A 106 3.42 9.11 19.22
CA GLY A 106 2.83 9.39 17.91
C GLY A 106 1.35 9.07 17.80
N ASN A 107 0.74 9.63 16.80
CA ASN A 107 -0.66 9.41 16.45
C ASN A 107 -0.77 8.60 15.15
N TYR A 108 -0.50 7.29 15.24
CA TYR A 108 -0.42 6.42 14.07
C TYR A 108 -1.40 5.25 14.16
N TRP A 109 -1.79 4.70 13.01
CA TRP A 109 -2.31 3.34 12.87
C TRP A 109 -1.28 2.48 12.14
N ILE A 110 -1.03 1.28 12.66
CA ILE A 110 -0.23 0.26 11.97
C ILE A 110 -1.16 -0.50 11.04
N ILE A 111 -1.12 -0.23 9.75
CA ILE A 111 -2.05 -0.80 8.76
C ILE A 111 -1.53 -2.06 8.08
N GLY A 112 -0.28 -2.42 8.33
CA GLY A 112 0.36 -3.57 7.71
C GLY A 112 1.87 -3.51 7.81
N GLN A 113 2.50 -4.41 7.09
CA GLN A 113 3.95 -4.49 6.99
C GLN A 113 4.39 -4.73 5.55
N ILE A 114 5.56 -4.24 5.23
CA ILE A 114 6.27 -4.51 3.98
C ILE A 114 7.67 -4.99 4.33
N ASP A 115 7.91 -6.30 4.07
CA ASP A 115 9.10 -7.00 4.56
C ASP A 115 9.24 -6.81 6.10
N GLU A 116 10.29 -6.18 6.58
CA GLU A 116 10.56 -5.93 8.00
C GLU A 116 10.04 -4.58 8.52
N LYS A 117 9.37 -3.78 7.68
CA LYS A 117 8.92 -2.43 8.05
C LYS A 117 7.41 -2.35 8.22
N TRP A 118 6.97 -1.72 9.30
CA TRP A 118 5.57 -1.35 9.46
C TRP A 118 5.18 -0.21 8.54
N ILE A 119 3.96 -0.30 8.03
CA ILE A 119 3.28 0.74 7.25
C ILE A 119 2.33 1.46 8.19
N LEU A 120 2.54 2.76 8.36
CA LEU A 120 1.81 3.60 9.29
C LEU A 120 0.93 4.61 8.55
N ILE A 121 -0.25 4.89 9.08
CA ILE A 121 -1.05 6.08 8.76
C ILE A 121 -0.87 7.11 9.85
N ASP A 122 -0.34 8.29 9.53
CA ASP A 122 -0.29 9.44 10.44
C ASP A 122 -1.69 10.06 10.59
N LYS A 123 -2.30 9.86 11.75
CA LYS A 123 -3.65 10.37 12.07
C LYS A 123 -3.73 11.88 12.00
N ASN A 124 -2.64 12.60 12.31
CA ASN A 124 -2.61 14.05 12.26
C ASN A 124 -2.65 14.62 10.84
N GLN A 125 -2.24 13.83 9.85
CA GLN A 125 -2.31 14.20 8.44
C GLN A 125 -3.65 13.83 7.79
N CYS A 126 -4.46 13.00 8.47
CA CYS A 126 -5.77 12.60 7.99
C CYS A 126 -6.78 13.72 8.23
N THR A 127 -7.46 14.18 7.19
CA THR A 127 -8.54 15.16 7.28
C THR A 127 -9.77 14.69 6.50
N ASP A 128 -10.96 14.98 7.01
CA ASP A 128 -12.24 14.67 6.36
C ASP A 128 -12.52 15.52 5.11
N ALA A 129 -11.67 16.48 4.79
CA ALA A 129 -11.85 17.37 3.66
C ALA A 129 -11.81 16.59 2.32
N GLU A 130 -12.57 17.07 1.33
CA GLU A 130 -12.58 16.48 -0.02
C GLU A 130 -11.17 16.39 -0.66
N ASP A 131 -10.26 17.26 -0.24
CA ASP A 131 -8.86 17.26 -0.67
C ASP A 131 -7.97 16.20 0.00
N SER A 132 -8.50 15.39 0.92
CA SER A 132 -7.74 14.34 1.63
C SER A 132 -7.12 13.30 0.69
N PHE A 133 -7.67 13.11 -0.51
CA PHE A 133 -7.08 12.24 -1.54
C PHE A 133 -5.69 12.66 -2.03
N LYS A 134 -5.27 13.89 -1.77
CA LYS A 134 -3.99 14.43 -2.23
C LYS A 134 -2.98 14.63 -1.11
N LYS A 135 -3.38 14.45 0.14
CA LYS A 135 -2.48 14.65 1.27
C LYS A 135 -1.66 13.39 1.54
N PRO A 136 -0.35 13.55 1.72
CA PRO A 136 0.50 12.44 2.14
C PRO A 136 0.27 12.14 3.62
N TYR A 137 0.17 10.88 3.99
CA TYR A 137 0.00 10.44 5.37
C TYR A 137 0.57 9.05 5.62
N ILE A 138 1.26 8.46 4.64
CA ILE A 138 1.92 7.17 4.80
C ILE A 138 3.35 7.37 5.28
N THR A 139 3.69 6.65 6.33
CA THR A 139 5.01 6.60 6.94
C THR A 139 5.41 5.13 7.09
N VAL A 140 6.69 4.83 7.00
CA VAL A 140 7.24 3.50 7.26
C VAL A 140 8.30 3.57 8.33
N VAL A 141 8.38 2.53 9.17
CA VAL A 141 9.36 2.44 10.27
C VAL A 141 9.72 0.97 10.51
N HIS A 142 10.95 0.70 10.89
CA HIS A 142 11.33 -0.63 11.36
C HIS A 142 10.85 -0.81 12.81
N PRO A 143 10.22 -1.95 13.17
CA PRO A 143 9.65 -2.17 14.51
C PRO A 143 10.64 -2.05 15.68
N SER A 144 11.94 -2.28 15.46
CA SER A 144 12.97 -2.13 16.50
C SER A 144 13.51 -0.71 16.63
N ASP A 145 13.14 0.17 15.70
CA ASP A 145 13.66 1.53 15.67
C ASP A 145 12.63 2.50 16.23
N GLY A 146 13.04 3.66 16.69
CA GLY A 146 12.12 4.69 17.16
C GLY A 146 11.46 5.46 16.02
N LEU A 147 10.39 6.20 16.33
CA LEU A 147 9.71 7.07 15.35
C LEU A 147 10.61 8.17 14.76
N ASP A 148 11.73 8.50 15.40
CA ASP A 148 12.75 9.41 14.88
C ASP A 148 13.46 8.90 13.62
N THR A 149 13.42 7.59 13.38
CA THR A 149 13.93 6.96 12.15
C THR A 149 12.84 6.74 11.09
N ALA A 150 11.60 7.09 11.40
CA ALA A 150 10.48 6.85 10.50
C ALA A 150 10.59 7.69 9.22
N VAL A 151 10.28 7.06 8.09
CA VAL A 151 10.35 7.69 6.77
C VAL A 151 8.94 8.06 6.28
N ALA A 152 8.64 9.36 6.21
CA ALA A 152 7.43 9.85 5.60
C ALA A 152 7.54 9.75 4.07
N LEU A 153 6.68 8.95 3.44
CA LEU A 153 6.79 8.66 2.00
C LEU A 153 6.20 9.74 1.09
N ASN A 154 5.58 10.77 1.66
CA ASN A 154 4.85 11.79 0.89
C ASN A 154 3.77 11.19 -0.05
N LEU A 155 3.11 10.12 0.36
CA LEU A 155 2.09 9.40 -0.38
C LEU A 155 0.82 9.25 0.46
N ASN A 156 -0.33 9.20 -0.23
CA ASN A 156 -1.56 8.63 0.31
C ASN A 156 -1.55 7.11 0.12
N PHE A 157 -2.53 6.41 0.67
CA PHE A 157 -2.59 4.95 0.60
C PHE A 157 -2.73 4.42 -0.84
N GLU A 158 -3.58 5.05 -1.66
CA GLU A 158 -3.80 4.63 -3.05
C GLU A 158 -2.50 4.66 -3.86
N CYS A 159 -1.72 5.75 -3.76
CA CYS A 159 -0.43 5.88 -4.43
C CYS A 159 0.65 4.96 -3.82
N PHE A 160 0.63 4.74 -2.51
CA PHE A 160 1.53 3.79 -1.86
C PHE A 160 1.30 2.39 -2.39
N LEU A 161 0.04 1.91 -2.36
CA LEU A 161 -0.30 0.56 -2.80
C LEU A 161 0.04 0.33 -4.27
N GLU A 162 -0.23 1.30 -5.14
CA GLU A 162 0.15 1.22 -6.56
C GLU A 162 1.66 1.03 -6.73
N ARG A 163 2.46 1.85 -6.06
CA ARG A 163 3.93 1.78 -6.13
C ARG A 163 4.47 0.49 -5.53
N ALA A 164 3.95 0.06 -4.39
CA ALA A 164 4.34 -1.19 -3.76
C ALA A 164 4.03 -2.41 -4.65
N ILE A 165 2.89 -2.40 -5.37
CA ILE A 165 2.55 -3.44 -6.35
C ILE A 165 3.49 -3.42 -7.55
N ILE A 166 3.81 -2.25 -8.12
CA ILE A 166 4.75 -2.10 -9.23
C ILE A 166 6.15 -2.58 -8.81
N ALA A 167 6.56 -2.25 -7.60
CA ALA A 167 7.83 -2.66 -7.01
C ALA A 167 7.85 -4.12 -6.53
N GLN A 168 6.72 -4.85 -6.65
CA GLN A 168 6.58 -6.23 -6.16
C GLN A 168 6.95 -6.38 -4.67
N GLY A 169 6.60 -5.36 -3.87
CA GLY A 169 6.89 -5.32 -2.44
C GLY A 169 8.29 -4.85 -2.07
N ASP A 170 9.10 -4.40 -3.03
CA ASP A 170 10.40 -3.80 -2.73
C ASP A 170 10.25 -2.39 -2.14
N TYR A 171 11.28 -1.91 -1.46
CA TYR A 171 11.37 -0.56 -0.89
C TYR A 171 11.58 0.49 -1.99
N PHE A 172 10.54 0.76 -2.75
CA PHE A 172 10.59 1.68 -3.90
C PHE A 172 11.05 3.11 -3.52
N TRP A 173 10.92 3.49 -2.27
CA TRP A 173 11.35 4.80 -1.77
C TRP A 173 12.86 4.91 -1.58
N GLU A 174 13.58 3.79 -1.58
CA GLU A 174 15.04 3.76 -1.50
C GLU A 174 15.71 3.77 -2.89
N TRP A 175 14.93 3.61 -3.97
CA TRP A 175 15.48 3.55 -5.33
C TRP A 175 16.15 4.84 -5.80
N SER A 176 15.78 5.99 -5.23
CA SER A 176 16.34 7.29 -5.59
C SER A 176 17.67 7.59 -4.91
N GLU A 177 18.04 6.88 -3.85
CA GLU A 177 19.29 7.11 -3.13
C GLU A 177 20.50 6.47 -3.80
N ASP A 178 20.30 5.35 -4.51
CA ASP A 178 21.37 4.62 -5.19
C ASP A 178 21.55 4.97 -6.67
N THR A 179 20.65 5.74 -7.24
CA THR A 179 20.73 6.15 -8.64
C THR A 179 20.56 7.65 -8.76
N GLU A 180 21.56 8.35 -9.29
CA GLU A 180 21.39 9.67 -9.92
C GLU A 180 20.47 9.59 -11.17
N LEU A 181 19.45 8.75 -11.12
CA LEU A 181 18.35 8.78 -12.06
C LEU A 181 17.48 9.99 -11.73
N THR A 182 17.98 11.14 -12.17
CA THR A 182 17.10 12.25 -12.49
C THR A 182 16.10 11.71 -13.50
N VAL A 183 14.94 11.25 -13.02
CA VAL A 183 13.78 11.08 -13.89
C VAL A 183 13.39 12.50 -14.28
N THR A 184 14.06 13.04 -15.28
CA THR A 184 13.52 14.12 -16.06
C THR A 184 12.25 13.53 -16.68
N TYR A 185 11.10 13.92 -16.17
CA TYR A 185 9.86 13.77 -16.91
C TYR A 185 10.11 14.47 -18.24
N GLY A 186 10.42 13.68 -19.27
CA GLY A 186 10.50 14.18 -20.62
C GLY A 186 9.16 14.85 -20.89
N ASP A 187 9.25 16.00 -21.52
CA ASP A 187 8.10 16.79 -21.93
C ASP A 187 7.08 15.87 -22.60
N VAL A 188 5.88 15.76 -22.01
CA VAL A 188 4.80 14.84 -22.44
C VAL A 188 4.27 15.23 -23.84
N SER A 189 4.87 16.24 -24.49
CA SER A 189 4.51 16.73 -25.81
C SER A 189 4.97 15.86 -26.99
N THR A 190 5.69 14.75 -26.74
CA THR A 190 6.19 13.86 -27.80
C THR A 190 5.68 12.41 -27.74
N TYR A 191 4.46 12.18 -27.24
CA TYR A 191 3.78 10.95 -27.58
C TYR A 191 3.32 11.05 -29.04
N GLU A 192 4.13 10.55 -29.97
CA GLU A 192 3.65 10.18 -31.28
C GLU A 192 2.44 9.25 -31.09
N GLU A 193 1.36 9.54 -31.79
CA GLU A 193 0.13 8.74 -31.80
C GLU A 193 0.52 7.28 -32.03
N ILE A 194 0.26 6.42 -31.05
CA ILE A 194 0.41 4.99 -31.22
C ILE A 194 -0.63 4.60 -32.26
N ASP A 195 -0.16 4.16 -33.41
CA ASP A 195 -0.98 3.71 -34.53
C ASP A 195 -1.85 2.53 -34.05
N GLU A 196 -3.12 2.79 -33.79
CA GLU A 196 -4.11 1.79 -33.35
C GLU A 196 -4.32 0.64 -34.35
N THR A 197 -3.74 0.71 -35.55
CA THR A 197 -3.89 -0.33 -36.59
C THR A 197 -3.12 -1.59 -36.28
N LEU A 198 -2.11 -1.56 -35.38
CA LEU A 198 -1.30 -2.73 -35.01
C LEU A 198 -2.02 -3.78 -34.14
N TYR A 199 -3.21 -3.48 -33.61
CA TYR A 199 -3.95 -4.40 -32.74
C TYR A 199 -5.09 -5.16 -33.45
N LEU A 200 -5.28 -5.01 -34.75
CA LEU A 200 -6.41 -5.62 -35.47
C LEU A 200 -6.04 -6.77 -36.44
N GLU A 201 -4.80 -7.20 -36.55
CA GLU A 201 -4.41 -8.25 -37.49
C GLU A 201 -4.44 -9.70 -36.98
N ASP A 202 -4.70 -9.97 -35.69
CA ASP A 202 -4.72 -11.34 -35.14
C ASP A 202 -6.16 -11.93 -35.00
N LYS A 203 -7.11 -11.49 -35.81
CA LYS A 203 -8.43 -12.13 -35.94
C LYS A 203 -8.77 -12.45 -37.39
N LYS A 204 -8.09 -13.43 -37.95
CA LYS A 204 -8.60 -14.21 -39.08
C LYS A 204 -8.19 -15.68 -38.94
#